data_79eeebf18d6b72f348dabcb0a68ee6a3
#
_entry.id   79eeebf18d6b72f348dabcb0a68ee6a3
#
_cell.length_a   1.000
_cell.length_b   1.000
_cell.length_c   1.000
_cell.angle_alpha   90.00
_cell.angle_beta   90.00
_cell.angle_gamma   90.00
#
_symmetry.space_group_name_H-M   'P 1'
#
loop_
_entity.id
_entity.type
_entity.pdbx_description
1 polymer ?
#
loop_
_entity_poly.entity_id
_entity_poly.type
_entity_poly.pdbx_seq_one_letter_code
_entity_poly.pdbx_strand_id
1 'polypeptide(L)'
;MFNKRIKKALVTGITGQDGAYLADFLIRKGYKVFGLYRRTSSPNMWRLLNLGIRDKIELIPGDMTDMASISNAIIKSKPDEIYNLAAQSFVGTSFEQPLVTAHVDGIGTVMFLEAIKQINREIRFYQASTSELYGNGKVDRSVNESYLDEHSLFWPVSPYAASKLYSFHLVRIYREAYKIFAVNGILFNHESPLRGLEFVTRKITNDLARIKLGLQKNMQLGNLAAKRDWGYAPEYVEAMWLMLQQPTPEDFVVATGEKHTVREFMELSCEILGLRSKEIFVQNKRFLRPLELNCLTGDASKAKKTLNWKPRVKFKELVEIMCKADLGRWQNHLKGKIFPWDAINDPSAY
;
A
#
# COMPACT_ATOMS: atom_id res chain seq x y z
N MET A 1 -6.34 33.77 20.54
CA MET A 1 -6.04 32.74 19.53
C MET A 1 -5.67 31.48 20.28
N PHE A 2 -6.53 30.45 20.28
CA PHE A 2 -6.19 29.15 20.88
C PHE A 2 -5.08 28.54 20.02
N ASN A 3 -3.90 28.36 20.61
CA ASN A 3 -2.79 27.62 19.99
C ASN A 3 -3.26 26.18 19.73
N LYS A 4 -3.71 25.88 18.51
CA LYS A 4 -4.18 24.55 18.14
C LYS A 4 -2.99 23.59 18.29
N ARG A 5 -3.02 22.68 19.25
CA ARG A 5 -1.99 21.68 19.48
C ARG A 5 -1.69 20.95 18.15
N ILE A 6 -0.42 20.92 17.75
CA ILE A 6 0.03 20.19 16.56
C ILE A 6 -0.13 18.70 16.84
N LYS A 7 -0.95 18.02 16.05
CA LYS A 7 -1.07 16.56 16.10
C LYS A 7 0.22 15.88 15.61
N LYS A 8 0.53 14.74 16.20
CA LYS A 8 1.70 13.92 15.88
C LYS A 8 1.26 12.58 15.31
N ALA A 9 1.86 12.17 14.21
CA ALA A 9 1.62 10.87 13.60
C ALA A 9 2.91 10.05 13.52
N LEU A 10 2.83 8.77 13.87
CA LEU A 10 3.88 7.78 13.62
C LEU A 10 3.43 6.89 12.45
N VAL A 11 4.22 6.87 11.39
CA VAL A 11 3.95 6.08 10.18
C VAL A 11 4.99 4.99 10.06
N THR A 12 4.58 3.71 10.11
CA THR A 12 5.46 2.59 9.77
C THR A 12 5.46 2.35 8.27
N GLY A 13 6.50 1.71 7.74
CA GLY A 13 6.60 1.56 6.29
C GLY A 13 6.72 2.89 5.54
N ILE A 14 7.28 3.91 6.21
CA ILE A 14 7.40 5.29 5.74
C ILE A 14 8.09 5.41 4.36
N THR A 15 8.98 4.49 4.03
CA THR A 15 9.72 4.45 2.76
C THR A 15 8.96 3.73 1.64
N GLY A 16 7.77 3.16 1.94
CA GLY A 16 6.87 2.55 0.96
C GLY A 16 6.07 3.59 0.17
N GLN A 17 5.28 3.12 -0.80
CA GLN A 17 4.37 3.97 -1.58
C GLN A 17 3.42 4.74 -0.69
N ASP A 18 2.63 4.01 0.11
CA ASP A 18 1.58 4.59 0.94
C ASP A 18 2.14 5.42 2.08
N GLY A 19 3.25 4.95 2.70
CA GLY A 19 3.93 5.69 3.75
C GLY A 19 4.41 7.07 3.27
N ALA A 20 4.97 7.15 2.08
CA ALA A 20 5.44 8.41 1.50
C ALA A 20 4.27 9.36 1.18
N TYR A 21 3.21 8.87 0.52
CA TYR A 21 2.04 9.72 0.22
C TYR A 21 1.28 10.13 1.49
N LEU A 22 1.14 9.23 2.45
CA LEU A 22 0.50 9.56 3.73
C LEU A 22 1.30 10.62 4.49
N ALA A 23 2.63 10.50 4.52
CA ALA A 23 3.47 11.51 5.15
C ALA A 23 3.32 12.88 4.50
N ASP A 24 3.33 12.96 3.15
CA ASP A 24 3.09 14.20 2.43
C ASP A 24 1.70 14.78 2.73
N PHE A 25 0.67 13.93 2.74
CA PHE A 25 -0.69 14.33 3.07
C PHE A 25 -0.79 14.88 4.52
N LEU A 26 -0.20 14.19 5.50
CA LEU A 26 -0.22 14.59 6.90
C LEU A 26 0.57 15.91 7.14
N ILE A 27 1.72 16.08 6.48
CA ILE A 27 2.49 17.33 6.53
C ILE A 27 1.65 18.50 6.01
N ARG A 28 0.96 18.33 4.89
CA ARG A 28 0.04 19.35 4.34
C ARG A 28 -1.16 19.63 5.26
N LYS A 29 -1.56 18.67 6.10
CA LYS A 29 -2.58 18.85 7.16
C LYS A 29 -2.03 19.50 8.43
N GLY A 30 -0.73 19.79 8.50
CA GLY A 30 -0.10 20.44 9.65
C GLY A 30 0.31 19.48 10.78
N TYR A 31 0.44 18.19 10.51
CA TYR A 31 0.96 17.22 11.47
C TYR A 31 2.49 17.30 11.57
N LYS A 32 3.02 17.01 12.77
CA LYS A 32 4.39 16.57 12.92
C LYS A 32 4.45 15.06 12.62
N VAL A 33 5.20 14.68 11.58
CA VAL A 33 5.28 13.29 11.12
C VAL A 33 6.58 12.64 11.59
N PHE A 34 6.44 11.47 12.19
CA PHE A 34 7.53 10.54 12.53
C PHE A 34 7.42 9.32 11.64
N GLY A 35 8.54 8.85 11.11
CA GLY A 35 8.59 7.69 10.23
C GLY A 35 9.41 6.56 10.81
N LEU A 36 8.78 5.40 11.08
CA LEU A 36 9.53 4.18 11.42
C LEU A 36 10.09 3.57 10.14
N TYR A 37 11.41 3.38 10.06
CA TYR A 37 12.07 2.75 8.94
C TYR A 37 13.00 1.63 9.38
N ARG A 38 13.06 0.56 8.60
CA ARG A 38 14.01 -0.52 8.80
C ARG A 38 15.37 -0.12 8.21
N ARG A 39 16.43 -0.25 9.02
CA ARG A 39 17.79 -0.02 8.56
C ARG A 39 18.18 -1.09 7.54
N THR A 40 18.67 -0.67 6.39
CA THR A 40 19.24 -1.52 5.34
C THR A 40 20.65 -1.02 4.99
N SER A 41 21.46 -1.86 4.34
CA SER A 41 22.81 -1.47 3.88
C SER A 41 22.78 -0.33 2.85
N SER A 42 21.70 -0.25 2.06
CA SER A 42 21.46 0.85 1.13
C SER A 42 20.20 1.60 1.55
N PRO A 43 20.24 2.94 1.68
CA PRO A 43 19.06 3.71 2.04
C PRO A 43 17.93 3.56 1.02
N ASN A 44 16.70 3.35 1.49
CA ASN A 44 15.52 3.30 0.62
C ASN A 44 14.63 4.54 0.84
N MET A 45 15.21 5.74 0.70
CA MET A 45 14.52 7.02 0.96
C MET A 45 13.99 7.69 -0.31
N TRP A 46 14.16 7.08 -1.48
CA TRP A 46 13.92 7.71 -2.78
C TRP A 46 12.49 8.26 -2.95
N ARG A 47 11.48 7.62 -2.34
CA ARG A 47 10.09 8.09 -2.42
C ARG A 47 9.89 9.40 -1.66
N LEU A 48 10.50 9.51 -0.49
CA LEU A 48 10.47 10.72 0.33
C LEU A 48 11.23 11.87 -0.33
N LEU A 49 12.39 11.56 -0.93
CA LEU A 49 13.19 12.51 -1.72
C LEU A 49 12.45 12.96 -2.97
N ASN A 50 11.82 12.02 -3.70
CA ASN A 50 11.04 12.34 -4.89
C ASN A 50 9.83 13.26 -4.61
N LEU A 51 9.26 13.17 -3.40
CA LEU A 51 8.18 14.06 -2.94
C LEU A 51 8.70 15.35 -2.27
N GLY A 52 10.01 15.51 -2.08
CA GLY A 52 10.60 16.67 -1.42
C GLY A 52 10.21 16.82 0.05
N ILE A 53 9.96 15.70 0.75
CA ILE A 53 9.48 15.71 2.14
C ILE A 53 10.45 15.04 3.13
N ARG A 54 11.61 14.53 2.67
CA ARG A 54 12.56 13.80 3.53
C ARG A 54 12.93 14.60 4.79
N ASP A 55 13.26 15.88 4.63
CA ASP A 55 13.71 16.74 5.73
C ASP A 55 12.56 17.25 6.62
N LYS A 56 11.32 17.02 6.24
CA LYS A 56 10.13 17.36 7.01
C LYS A 56 9.65 16.24 7.93
N ILE A 57 10.34 15.08 7.90
CA ILE A 57 9.98 13.87 8.65
C ILE A 57 11.08 13.53 9.63
N GLU A 58 10.74 13.33 10.89
CA GLU A 58 11.66 12.79 11.88
C GLU A 58 11.69 11.26 11.75
N LEU A 59 12.79 10.72 11.22
CA LEU A 59 12.96 9.29 11.02
C LEU A 59 13.43 8.60 12.29
N ILE A 60 12.83 7.46 12.60
CA ILE A 60 13.16 6.62 13.75
C ILE A 60 13.52 5.23 13.21
N PRO A 61 14.73 4.71 13.46
CA PRO A 61 15.07 3.35 13.09
C PRO A 61 14.30 2.34 13.97
N GLY A 62 13.81 1.27 13.35
CA GLY A 62 13.13 0.19 14.06
C GLY A 62 12.71 -0.92 13.11
N ASP A 63 12.32 -2.05 13.67
CA ASP A 63 11.87 -3.23 12.93
C ASP A 63 10.55 -3.73 13.47
N MET A 64 9.68 -4.21 12.57
CA MET A 64 8.36 -4.78 12.92
C MET A 64 8.46 -6.06 13.75
N THR A 65 9.64 -6.67 13.81
CA THR A 65 9.93 -7.90 14.55
C THR A 65 10.60 -7.65 15.89
N ASP A 66 10.81 -6.36 16.26
CA ASP A 66 11.50 -5.99 17.50
C ASP A 66 10.64 -5.07 18.38
N MET A 67 10.10 -5.65 19.45
CA MET A 67 9.23 -4.96 20.42
C MET A 67 9.93 -3.76 21.08
N ALA A 68 11.25 -3.82 21.30
CA ALA A 68 11.97 -2.73 21.93
C ALA A 68 12.02 -1.49 21.04
N SER A 69 12.31 -1.66 19.74
CA SER A 69 12.33 -0.55 18.79
C SER A 69 10.94 0.04 18.55
N ILE A 70 9.88 -0.79 18.53
CA ILE A 70 8.49 -0.35 18.44
C ILE A 70 8.12 0.52 19.65
N SER A 71 8.39 0.04 20.88
CA SER A 71 8.09 0.78 22.10
C SER A 71 8.86 2.10 22.16
N ASN A 72 10.16 2.07 21.82
CA ASN A 72 10.99 3.27 21.74
C ASN A 72 10.46 4.30 20.73
N ALA A 73 9.96 3.85 19.58
CA ALA A 73 9.39 4.73 18.58
C ALA A 73 8.12 5.44 19.10
N ILE A 74 7.26 4.73 19.83
CA ILE A 74 6.06 5.30 20.45
C ILE A 74 6.44 6.29 21.56
N ILE A 75 7.38 5.92 22.44
CA ILE A 75 7.85 6.78 23.54
C ILE A 75 8.49 8.06 23.01
N LYS A 76 9.33 7.95 21.98
CA LYS A 76 10.04 9.09 21.38
C LYS A 76 9.09 10.03 20.63
N SER A 77 8.21 9.49 19.80
CA SER A 77 7.29 10.29 18.97
C SER A 77 6.10 10.84 19.76
N LYS A 78 5.66 10.15 20.82
CA LYS A 78 4.43 10.45 21.57
C LYS A 78 3.27 10.79 20.62
N PRO A 79 2.87 9.84 19.75
CA PRO A 79 1.96 10.11 18.66
C PRO A 79 0.51 10.20 19.16
N ASP A 80 -0.30 11.01 18.50
CA ASP A 80 -1.75 11.00 18.64
C ASP A 80 -2.36 9.89 17.75
N GLU A 81 -1.69 9.60 16.63
CA GLU A 81 -2.14 8.65 15.61
C GLU A 81 -0.97 7.77 15.13
N ILE A 82 -1.21 6.46 15.00
CA ILE A 82 -0.25 5.51 14.41
C ILE A 82 -0.88 4.92 13.16
N TYR A 83 -0.14 4.96 12.05
CA TYR A 83 -0.50 4.33 10.79
C TYR A 83 0.46 3.17 10.52
N ASN A 84 -0.03 1.93 10.71
CA ASN A 84 0.77 0.73 10.51
C ASN A 84 0.65 0.24 9.06
N LEU A 85 1.62 0.68 8.22
CA LEU A 85 1.70 0.36 6.80
C LEU A 85 2.86 -0.57 6.46
N ALA A 86 3.78 -0.82 7.42
CA ALA A 86 4.89 -1.73 7.21
C ALA A 86 4.41 -3.16 7.00
N ALA A 87 4.88 -3.79 5.94
CA ALA A 87 4.53 -5.16 5.58
C ALA A 87 5.57 -5.78 4.64
N GLN A 88 5.62 -7.11 4.62
CA GLN A 88 6.11 -7.87 3.48
C GLN A 88 4.92 -8.02 2.51
N SER A 89 4.71 -7.04 1.61
CA SER A 89 3.48 -6.91 0.82
C SER A 89 3.49 -7.61 -0.53
N PHE A 90 4.63 -8.17 -0.97
CA PHE A 90 4.70 -8.91 -2.22
C PHE A 90 4.25 -10.36 -2.01
N VAL A 91 3.03 -10.66 -2.46
CA VAL A 91 2.36 -11.95 -2.20
C VAL A 91 3.20 -13.15 -2.66
N GLY A 92 3.90 -13.06 -3.81
CA GLY A 92 4.77 -14.13 -4.29
C GLY A 92 5.82 -14.55 -3.26
N THR A 93 6.55 -13.61 -2.71
CA THR A 93 7.58 -13.86 -1.69
C THR A 93 7.01 -14.49 -0.41
N SER A 94 5.73 -14.29 -0.08
CA SER A 94 5.15 -14.91 1.11
C SER A 94 5.11 -16.44 1.05
N PHE A 95 5.08 -17.03 -0.14
CA PHE A 95 5.19 -18.49 -0.32
C PHE A 95 6.61 -19.00 -0.09
N GLU A 96 7.62 -18.17 -0.38
CA GLU A 96 9.04 -18.50 -0.16
C GLU A 96 9.48 -18.19 1.27
N GLN A 97 8.91 -17.16 1.89
CA GLN A 97 9.27 -16.65 3.21
C GLN A 97 8.05 -16.51 4.14
N PRO A 98 7.30 -17.61 4.41
CA PRO A 98 6.05 -17.54 5.17
C PRO A 98 6.26 -17.10 6.63
N LEU A 99 7.36 -17.49 7.26
CA LEU A 99 7.65 -17.14 8.65
C LEU A 99 7.99 -15.65 8.79
N VAL A 100 8.83 -15.11 7.90
CA VAL A 100 9.14 -13.66 7.88
C VAL A 100 7.86 -12.86 7.67
N THR A 101 7.02 -13.29 6.74
CA THR A 101 5.73 -12.67 6.47
C THR A 101 4.82 -12.69 7.70
N ALA A 102 4.71 -13.84 8.39
CA ALA A 102 3.92 -13.95 9.62
C ALA A 102 4.43 -13.04 10.74
N HIS A 103 5.75 -12.98 10.93
CA HIS A 103 6.35 -12.12 11.96
C HIS A 103 6.14 -10.64 11.67
N VAL A 104 6.38 -10.19 10.45
CA VAL A 104 6.26 -8.77 10.08
C VAL A 104 4.79 -8.35 10.04
N ASP A 105 3.95 -9.08 9.31
CA ASP A 105 2.58 -8.66 8.98
C ASP A 105 1.58 -9.03 10.06
N GLY A 106 1.80 -10.15 10.76
CA GLY A 106 0.96 -10.66 11.83
C GLY A 106 1.42 -10.19 13.21
N ILE A 107 2.55 -10.72 13.68
CA ILE A 107 3.05 -10.51 15.04
C ILE A 107 3.46 -9.04 15.24
N GLY A 108 4.05 -8.38 14.25
CA GLY A 108 4.41 -6.96 14.33
C GLY A 108 3.22 -6.06 14.64
N THR A 109 2.04 -6.36 14.10
CA THR A 109 0.81 -5.64 14.45
C THR A 109 0.43 -5.83 15.92
N VAL A 110 0.56 -7.05 16.44
CA VAL A 110 0.28 -7.35 17.87
C VAL A 110 1.25 -6.60 18.76
N MET A 111 2.53 -6.52 18.40
CA MET A 111 3.53 -5.75 19.15
C MET A 111 3.15 -4.27 19.26
N PHE A 112 2.65 -3.65 18.19
CA PHE A 112 2.12 -2.28 18.26
C PHE A 112 0.92 -2.16 19.19
N LEU A 113 -0.05 -3.08 19.10
CA LEU A 113 -1.25 -3.08 19.94
C LEU A 113 -0.89 -3.27 21.44
N GLU A 114 0.04 -4.18 21.75
CA GLU A 114 0.54 -4.36 23.13
C GLU A 114 1.29 -3.12 23.63
N ALA A 115 2.14 -2.51 22.80
CA ALA A 115 2.84 -1.29 23.17
C ALA A 115 1.87 -0.13 23.42
N ILE A 116 0.85 0.05 22.57
CA ILE A 116 -0.22 1.05 22.78
C ILE A 116 -0.96 0.80 24.08
N LYS A 117 -1.35 -0.47 24.33
CA LYS A 117 -2.05 -0.86 25.56
C LYS A 117 -1.29 -0.50 26.84
N GLN A 118 0.04 -0.67 26.79
CA GLN A 118 0.91 -0.44 27.95
C GLN A 118 1.33 1.03 28.11
N ILE A 119 1.59 1.74 26.99
CA ILE A 119 2.17 3.09 27.01
C ILE A 119 1.09 4.17 27.04
N ASN A 120 0.13 4.13 26.10
CA ASN A 120 -0.94 5.11 26.01
C ASN A 120 -2.10 4.61 25.16
N ARG A 121 -3.22 4.26 25.78
CA ARG A 121 -4.43 3.74 25.11
C ARG A 121 -5.22 4.78 24.32
N GLU A 122 -4.93 6.06 24.49
CA GLU A 122 -5.59 7.16 23.76
C GLU A 122 -5.07 7.29 22.32
N ILE A 123 -3.97 6.60 21.97
CA ILE A 123 -3.41 6.60 20.62
C ILE A 123 -4.40 5.93 19.68
N ARG A 124 -4.76 6.62 18.58
CA ARG A 124 -5.58 6.06 17.52
C ARG A 124 -4.69 5.25 16.57
N PHE A 125 -5.09 4.01 16.30
CA PHE A 125 -4.31 3.06 15.54
C PHE A 125 -5.02 2.64 14.24
N TYR A 126 -4.36 2.86 13.11
CA TYR A 126 -4.78 2.37 11.80
C TYR A 126 -3.93 1.18 11.39
N GLN A 127 -4.57 0.08 10.99
CA GLN A 127 -3.95 -1.10 10.39
C GLN A 127 -4.26 -1.16 8.90
N ALA A 128 -3.22 -1.20 8.07
CA ALA A 128 -3.38 -1.53 6.66
C ALA A 128 -3.69 -3.02 6.52
N SER A 129 -4.95 -3.33 6.26
CA SER A 129 -5.42 -4.63 5.85
C SER A 129 -5.46 -4.73 4.32
N THR A 130 -6.08 -5.76 3.75
CA THR A 130 -5.97 -6.06 2.33
C THR A 130 -7.20 -6.78 1.79
N SER A 131 -7.55 -6.56 0.54
CA SER A 131 -8.56 -7.34 -0.19
C SER A 131 -8.18 -8.82 -0.38
N GLU A 132 -6.90 -9.17 -0.22
CA GLU A 132 -6.43 -10.56 -0.27
C GLU A 132 -7.05 -11.44 0.85
N LEU A 133 -7.63 -10.83 1.90
CA LEU A 133 -8.37 -11.56 2.94
C LEU A 133 -9.54 -12.36 2.37
N TYR A 134 -10.20 -11.83 1.35
CA TYR A 134 -11.37 -12.46 0.74
C TYR A 134 -11.00 -13.70 -0.07
N GLY A 135 -9.80 -13.77 -0.60
CA GLY A 135 -9.31 -14.91 -1.36
C GLY A 135 -10.21 -15.27 -2.55
N ASN A 136 -10.34 -16.57 -2.78
CA ASN A 136 -11.30 -17.14 -3.73
C ASN A 136 -12.53 -17.69 -3.00
N GLY A 137 -12.93 -17.08 -1.87
CA GLY A 137 -14.02 -17.56 -1.04
C GLY A 137 -15.26 -17.88 -1.87
N LYS A 138 -16.00 -18.90 -1.46
CA LYS A 138 -17.27 -19.24 -2.07
C LYS A 138 -18.24 -18.11 -1.79
N VAL A 139 -18.25 -17.16 -2.71
CA VAL A 139 -19.42 -16.31 -2.83
C VAL A 139 -20.55 -17.25 -3.12
N ASP A 140 -21.63 -17.18 -2.37
CA ASP A 140 -22.84 -17.90 -2.66
C ASP A 140 -23.20 -17.61 -4.12
N ARG A 141 -23.07 -18.60 -5.00
CA ARG A 141 -23.25 -18.44 -6.44
C ARG A 141 -24.69 -18.04 -6.83
N SER A 142 -25.58 -17.96 -5.85
CA SER A 142 -26.94 -17.46 -6.01
C SER A 142 -27.04 -15.94 -6.07
N VAL A 143 -25.98 -15.21 -5.69
CA VAL A 143 -25.90 -13.75 -5.79
C VAL A 143 -24.98 -13.39 -6.95
N ASN A 144 -25.52 -12.76 -7.99
CA ASN A 144 -24.77 -12.24 -9.13
C ASN A 144 -23.54 -11.45 -8.70
N GLU A 145 -22.36 -11.78 -9.30
CA GLU A 145 -21.08 -11.09 -9.20
C GLU A 145 -20.91 -10.20 -7.95
N SER A 146 -20.67 -10.81 -6.81
CA SER A 146 -20.70 -10.10 -5.54
C SER A 146 -19.50 -9.18 -5.39
N TYR A 147 -19.81 -7.94 -5.16
CA TYR A 147 -18.89 -6.95 -4.61
C TYR A 147 -18.56 -7.35 -3.16
N LEU A 148 -17.31 -7.20 -2.78
CA LEU A 148 -16.78 -7.59 -1.46
C LEU A 148 -16.82 -6.39 -0.52
N ASP A 149 -17.50 -6.53 0.59
CA ASP A 149 -17.68 -5.53 1.64
C ASP A 149 -17.13 -5.97 3.00
N GLU A 150 -17.37 -5.20 4.04
CA GLU A 150 -16.91 -5.47 5.41
C GLU A 150 -17.56 -6.72 6.06
N HIS A 151 -18.65 -7.24 5.49
CA HIS A 151 -19.42 -8.39 5.96
C HIS A 151 -19.10 -9.66 5.19
N SER A 152 -18.42 -9.54 4.05
CA SER A 152 -18.06 -10.66 3.19
C SER A 152 -17.09 -11.60 3.90
N LEU A 153 -17.24 -12.92 3.66
CA LEU A 153 -16.41 -13.95 4.28
C LEU A 153 -14.96 -13.86 3.82
N PHE A 154 -14.04 -14.01 4.76
CA PHE A 154 -12.61 -14.11 4.48
C PHE A 154 -12.19 -15.56 4.20
N TRP A 155 -11.39 -15.73 3.14
CA TRP A 155 -10.88 -17.06 2.75
C TRP A 155 -9.46 -16.91 2.18
N PRO A 156 -8.46 -16.59 3.02
CA PRO A 156 -7.10 -16.30 2.57
C PRO A 156 -6.50 -17.49 1.82
N VAL A 157 -5.80 -17.20 0.71
CA VAL A 157 -5.17 -18.21 -0.16
C VAL A 157 -3.66 -17.99 -0.31
N SER A 158 -3.06 -17.21 0.57
CA SER A 158 -1.62 -17.00 0.63
C SER A 158 -1.14 -16.81 2.08
N PRO A 159 0.14 -17.13 2.39
CA PRO A 159 0.69 -16.83 3.71
C PRO A 159 0.59 -15.33 4.08
N TYR A 160 0.73 -14.43 3.10
CA TYR A 160 0.49 -13.01 3.28
C TYR A 160 -0.94 -12.71 3.75
N ALA A 161 -1.94 -13.22 3.04
CA ALA A 161 -3.34 -13.00 3.37
C ALA A 161 -3.70 -13.61 4.75
N ALA A 162 -3.17 -14.79 5.08
CA ALA A 162 -3.37 -15.42 6.39
C ALA A 162 -2.76 -14.57 7.52
N SER A 163 -1.57 -14.01 7.32
CA SER A 163 -0.92 -13.12 8.30
C SER A 163 -1.69 -11.81 8.50
N LYS A 164 -2.21 -11.24 7.42
CA LYS A 164 -3.08 -10.05 7.46
C LYS A 164 -4.44 -10.35 8.10
N LEU A 165 -4.99 -11.55 7.92
CA LEU A 165 -6.23 -11.97 8.60
C LEU A 165 -6.03 -12.09 10.12
N TYR A 166 -4.91 -12.64 10.55
CA TYR A 166 -4.56 -12.65 11.97
C TYR A 166 -4.51 -11.23 12.54
N SER A 167 -3.79 -10.31 11.89
CA SER A 167 -3.73 -8.90 12.30
C SER A 167 -5.12 -8.25 12.35
N PHE A 168 -5.96 -8.49 11.33
CA PHE A 168 -7.31 -7.96 11.25
C PHE A 168 -8.15 -8.32 12.49
N HIS A 169 -8.13 -9.61 12.86
CA HIS A 169 -8.87 -10.06 14.04
C HIS A 169 -8.30 -9.52 15.34
N LEU A 170 -6.96 -9.42 15.47
CA LEU A 170 -6.34 -8.85 16.67
C LEU A 170 -6.70 -7.38 16.84
N VAL A 171 -6.72 -6.58 15.78
CA VAL A 171 -7.19 -5.18 15.83
C VAL A 171 -8.62 -5.10 16.39
N ARG A 172 -9.54 -5.96 15.92
CA ARG A 172 -10.90 -6.05 16.45
C ARG A 172 -10.93 -6.43 17.92
N ILE A 173 -10.20 -7.47 18.32
CA ILE A 173 -10.14 -7.94 19.70
C ILE A 173 -9.62 -6.84 20.63
N TYR A 174 -8.55 -6.12 20.24
CA TYR A 174 -7.99 -5.05 21.07
C TYR A 174 -8.93 -3.84 21.18
N ARG A 175 -9.64 -3.52 20.12
CA ARG A 175 -10.69 -2.50 20.11
C ARG A 175 -11.81 -2.84 21.11
N GLU A 176 -12.29 -4.06 21.07
CA GLU A 176 -13.40 -4.51 21.89
C GLU A 176 -13.00 -4.76 23.35
N ALA A 177 -11.90 -5.46 23.60
CA ALA A 177 -11.47 -5.86 24.92
C ALA A 177 -10.79 -4.73 25.72
N TYR A 178 -9.97 -3.91 25.06
CA TYR A 178 -9.16 -2.90 25.75
C TYR A 178 -9.60 -1.46 25.45
N LYS A 179 -10.66 -1.30 24.66
CA LYS A 179 -11.22 0.02 24.27
C LYS A 179 -10.20 0.93 23.56
N ILE A 180 -9.23 0.35 22.88
CA ILE A 180 -8.28 1.08 22.04
C ILE A 180 -9.00 1.50 20.76
N PHE A 181 -8.83 2.77 20.35
CA PHE A 181 -9.32 3.22 19.04
C PHE A 181 -8.45 2.61 17.93
N ALA A 182 -8.81 1.42 17.48
CA ALA A 182 -8.08 0.68 16.45
C ALA A 182 -9.01 0.29 15.30
N VAL A 183 -8.58 0.54 14.06
CA VAL A 183 -9.37 0.34 12.83
C VAL A 183 -8.58 -0.43 11.78
N ASN A 184 -9.27 -1.21 10.96
CA ASN A 184 -8.71 -1.84 9.76
C ASN A 184 -9.21 -1.12 8.50
N GLY A 185 -8.30 -0.74 7.61
CA GLY A 185 -8.64 -0.41 6.24
C GLY A 185 -8.45 -1.63 5.33
N ILE A 186 -9.54 -2.20 4.80
CA ILE A 186 -9.49 -3.32 3.86
C ILE A 186 -9.25 -2.74 2.47
N LEU A 187 -7.97 -2.58 2.14
CA LEU A 187 -7.56 -1.88 0.93
C LEU A 187 -7.58 -2.81 -0.28
N PHE A 188 -8.26 -2.40 -1.34
CA PHE A 188 -8.10 -2.98 -2.66
C PHE A 188 -6.81 -2.46 -3.32
N ASN A 189 -6.42 -3.05 -4.45
CA ASN A 189 -5.17 -2.67 -5.07
C ASN A 189 -5.15 -1.17 -5.41
N HIS A 190 -4.08 -0.48 -5.08
CA HIS A 190 -3.92 0.94 -5.34
C HIS A 190 -2.51 1.26 -5.80
N GLU A 191 -2.46 1.99 -6.87
CA GLU A 191 -1.30 2.13 -7.71
C GLU A 191 -0.89 3.60 -7.86
N SER A 192 0.36 3.80 -8.24
CA SER A 192 0.89 5.14 -8.48
C SER A 192 2.27 5.10 -9.15
N PRO A 193 2.80 6.25 -9.54
CA PRO A 193 4.21 6.37 -9.93
C PRO A 193 5.24 5.95 -8.88
N LEU A 194 4.86 5.80 -7.61
CA LEU A 194 5.74 5.36 -6.51
C LEU A 194 5.58 3.87 -6.18
N ARG A 195 4.75 3.12 -6.90
CA ARG A 195 4.61 1.67 -6.72
C ARG A 195 5.95 0.95 -6.92
N GLY A 196 6.17 -0.18 -6.24
CA GLY A 196 7.34 -1.02 -6.46
C GLY A 196 7.37 -1.61 -7.88
N LEU A 197 8.56 -1.77 -8.44
CA LEU A 197 8.74 -2.30 -9.82
C LEU A 197 8.35 -3.78 -9.96
N GLU A 198 8.28 -4.52 -8.86
CA GLU A 198 7.84 -5.91 -8.78
C GLU A 198 6.34 -6.10 -8.98
N PHE A 199 5.53 -5.06 -8.78
CA PHE A 199 4.08 -5.12 -8.95
C PHE A 199 3.69 -4.96 -10.42
N VAL A 200 2.71 -5.76 -10.85
CA VAL A 200 2.34 -5.95 -12.26
C VAL A 200 2.06 -4.64 -13.00
N THR A 201 1.34 -3.71 -12.41
CA THR A 201 1.00 -2.42 -13.02
C THR A 201 2.24 -1.58 -13.30
N ARG A 202 3.12 -1.45 -12.29
CA ARG A 202 4.35 -0.70 -12.42
C ARG A 202 5.36 -1.40 -13.34
N LYS A 203 5.41 -2.75 -13.30
CA LYS A 203 6.21 -3.53 -14.24
C LYS A 203 5.78 -3.23 -15.69
N ILE A 204 4.47 -3.22 -15.96
CA ILE A 204 3.94 -2.92 -17.30
C ILE A 204 4.38 -1.53 -17.75
N THR A 205 4.11 -0.48 -16.98
CA THR A 205 4.40 0.90 -17.40
C THR A 205 5.90 1.15 -17.57
N ASN A 206 6.74 0.57 -16.69
CA ASN A 206 8.19 0.65 -16.78
C ASN A 206 8.75 -0.07 -18.00
N ASP A 207 8.31 -1.32 -18.24
CA ASP A 207 8.79 -2.10 -19.39
C ASP A 207 8.35 -1.47 -20.71
N LEU A 208 7.10 -0.97 -20.81
CA LEU A 208 6.61 -0.29 -22.01
C LEU A 208 7.33 1.04 -22.27
N ALA A 209 7.68 1.79 -21.22
CA ALA A 209 8.51 3.00 -21.38
C ALA A 209 9.88 2.66 -21.98
N ARG A 210 10.51 1.57 -21.53
CA ARG A 210 11.77 1.07 -22.09
C ARG A 210 11.63 0.62 -23.54
N ILE A 211 10.56 -0.11 -23.86
CA ILE A 211 10.28 -0.55 -25.23
C ILE A 211 10.07 0.65 -26.16
N LYS A 212 9.31 1.66 -25.73
CA LYS A 212 9.08 2.89 -26.49
C LYS A 212 10.37 3.64 -26.83
N LEU A 213 11.37 3.55 -25.95
CA LEU A 213 12.67 4.19 -26.11
C LEU A 213 13.74 3.28 -26.76
N GLY A 214 13.36 2.08 -27.21
CA GLY A 214 14.28 1.15 -27.87
C GLY A 214 15.26 0.43 -26.93
N LEU A 215 15.05 0.51 -25.61
CA LEU A 215 15.91 -0.08 -24.60
C LEU A 215 15.56 -1.55 -24.27
N GLN A 216 14.41 -2.00 -24.71
CA GLN A 216 13.90 -3.35 -24.48
C GLN A 216 13.03 -3.78 -25.68
N LYS A 217 13.05 -5.09 -26.04
CA LYS A 217 12.29 -5.61 -27.18
C LYS A 217 10.90 -6.11 -26.80
N ASN A 218 10.77 -6.78 -25.65
CA ASN A 218 9.52 -7.38 -25.21
C ASN A 218 9.34 -7.28 -23.69
N MET A 219 8.13 -7.50 -23.25
CA MET A 219 7.72 -7.53 -21.84
C MET A 219 7.24 -8.93 -21.48
N GLN A 220 7.59 -9.40 -20.28
CA GLN A 220 7.20 -10.71 -19.78
C GLN A 220 6.19 -10.56 -18.65
N LEU A 221 5.02 -11.19 -18.77
CA LEU A 221 3.95 -11.20 -17.77
C LEU A 221 3.44 -12.63 -17.53
N GLY A 222 2.73 -12.81 -16.39
CA GLY A 222 2.08 -14.06 -16.03
C GLY A 222 0.64 -14.13 -16.56
N ASN A 223 -0.31 -14.16 -15.64
CA ASN A 223 -1.75 -14.28 -15.94
C ASN A 223 -2.36 -12.95 -16.36
N LEU A 224 -2.68 -12.81 -17.64
CA LEU A 224 -3.34 -11.61 -18.18
C LEU A 224 -4.85 -11.56 -17.90
N ALA A 225 -5.48 -12.67 -17.54
CA ALA A 225 -6.91 -12.76 -17.28
C ALA A 225 -7.28 -12.37 -15.84
N ALA A 226 -6.32 -12.29 -14.94
CA ALA A 226 -6.56 -11.89 -13.55
C ALA A 226 -7.21 -10.49 -13.51
N LYS A 227 -8.32 -10.38 -12.75
CA LYS A 227 -9.07 -9.13 -12.60
C LYS A 227 -8.79 -8.51 -11.23
N ARG A 228 -8.58 -7.19 -11.20
CA ARG A 228 -8.37 -6.42 -9.97
C ARG A 228 -9.12 -5.11 -10.03
N ASP A 229 -9.49 -4.63 -8.86
CA ASP A 229 -9.93 -3.27 -8.61
C ASP A 229 -8.68 -2.43 -8.31
N TRP A 230 -8.36 -1.48 -9.18
CA TRP A 230 -7.18 -0.62 -9.07
C TRP A 230 -7.55 0.83 -8.86
N GLY A 231 -7.19 1.37 -7.70
CA GLY A 231 -7.35 2.78 -7.38
C GLY A 231 -6.03 3.56 -7.38
N TYR A 232 -6.13 4.85 -7.10
CA TYR A 232 -4.99 5.75 -7.03
C TYR A 232 -4.52 5.93 -5.58
N ALA A 233 -3.27 5.57 -5.28
CA ALA A 233 -2.74 5.50 -3.91
C ALA A 233 -2.89 6.80 -3.08
N PRO A 234 -2.70 8.02 -3.63
CA PRO A 234 -2.95 9.25 -2.90
C PRO A 234 -4.39 9.42 -2.37
N GLU A 235 -5.38 8.82 -3.02
CA GLU A 235 -6.76 8.86 -2.54
C GLU A 235 -7.00 7.85 -1.41
N TYR A 236 -6.29 6.72 -1.43
CA TYR A 236 -6.37 5.70 -0.39
C TYR A 236 -5.78 6.19 0.94
N VAL A 237 -4.68 6.94 0.90
CA VAL A 237 -4.12 7.51 2.14
C VAL A 237 -5.04 8.58 2.77
N GLU A 238 -5.85 9.27 1.96
CA GLU A 238 -6.91 10.14 2.46
C GLU A 238 -7.95 9.35 3.26
N ALA A 239 -8.37 8.17 2.77
CA ALA A 239 -9.29 7.28 3.49
C ALA A 239 -8.69 6.81 4.82
N MET A 240 -7.41 6.42 4.84
CA MET A 240 -6.71 6.02 6.07
C MET A 240 -6.78 7.10 7.14
N TRP A 241 -6.54 8.35 6.76
CA TRP A 241 -6.65 9.49 7.67
C TRP A 241 -8.09 9.71 8.13
N LEU A 242 -9.07 9.69 7.22
CA LEU A 242 -10.48 9.88 7.54
C LEU A 242 -11.00 8.86 8.55
N MET A 243 -10.55 7.59 8.47
CA MET A 243 -10.93 6.54 9.44
C MET A 243 -10.50 6.90 10.86
N LEU A 244 -9.31 7.48 11.04
CA LEU A 244 -8.86 7.91 12.37
C LEU A 244 -9.47 9.23 12.83
N GLN A 245 -10.25 9.95 12.02
CA GLN A 245 -10.96 11.15 12.45
C GLN A 245 -12.39 10.86 12.93
N GLN A 246 -12.88 9.61 12.77
CA GLN A 246 -14.23 9.24 13.17
C GLN A 246 -14.40 9.25 14.70
N PRO A 247 -15.62 9.47 15.20
CA PRO A 247 -15.90 9.42 16.64
C PRO A 247 -15.79 8.00 17.21
N THR A 248 -16.12 6.98 16.42
CA THR A 248 -16.06 5.55 16.77
C THR A 248 -15.15 4.78 15.84
N PRO A 249 -14.40 3.78 16.36
CA PRO A 249 -13.52 2.96 15.53
C PRO A 249 -14.32 1.90 14.76
N GLU A 250 -14.25 1.95 13.44
CA GLU A 250 -14.86 0.98 12.53
C GLU A 250 -13.91 0.57 11.42
N ASP A 251 -14.15 -0.62 10.84
CA ASP A 251 -13.39 -1.12 9.70
C ASP A 251 -14.07 -0.70 8.39
N PHE A 252 -13.29 -0.43 7.34
CA PHE A 252 -13.81 0.07 6.06
C PHE A 252 -13.12 -0.60 4.87
N VAL A 253 -13.91 -0.96 3.87
CA VAL A 253 -13.43 -1.28 2.54
C VAL A 253 -13.10 0.01 1.79
N VAL A 254 -11.92 0.02 1.16
CA VAL A 254 -11.48 1.10 0.27
C VAL A 254 -11.20 0.52 -1.11
N ALA A 255 -12.05 0.87 -2.07
CA ALA A 255 -12.06 0.30 -3.40
C ALA A 255 -12.64 1.29 -4.43
N THR A 256 -12.39 1.05 -5.72
CA THR A 256 -13.03 1.84 -6.78
C THR A 256 -14.40 1.31 -7.16
N GLY A 257 -14.66 0.02 -6.96
CA GLY A 257 -15.84 -0.69 -7.44
C GLY A 257 -15.76 -1.05 -8.92
N GLU A 258 -14.63 -0.80 -9.57
CA GLU A 258 -14.39 -1.12 -10.98
C GLU A 258 -13.31 -2.20 -11.08
N LYS A 259 -13.55 -3.25 -11.87
CA LYS A 259 -12.59 -4.35 -12.09
C LYS A 259 -12.06 -4.32 -13.51
N HIS A 260 -10.74 -4.46 -13.64
CA HIS A 260 -10.06 -4.52 -14.93
C HIS A 260 -9.09 -5.71 -14.96
N THR A 261 -8.87 -6.28 -16.13
CA THR A 261 -7.90 -7.34 -16.34
C THR A 261 -6.48 -6.76 -16.47
N VAL A 262 -5.47 -7.57 -16.18
CA VAL A 262 -4.07 -7.22 -16.47
C VAL A 262 -3.88 -6.95 -17.97
N ARG A 263 -4.65 -7.66 -18.83
CA ARG A 263 -4.66 -7.43 -20.27
C ARG A 263 -5.14 -6.03 -20.61
N GLU A 264 -6.30 -5.59 -20.09
CA GLU A 264 -6.84 -4.23 -20.32
C GLU A 264 -5.85 -3.15 -19.86
N PHE A 265 -5.20 -3.34 -18.71
CA PHE A 265 -4.17 -2.40 -18.24
C PHE A 265 -3.00 -2.31 -19.22
N MET A 266 -2.50 -3.45 -19.69
CA MET A 266 -1.41 -3.54 -20.66
C MET A 266 -1.78 -2.91 -22.01
N GLU A 267 -2.94 -3.26 -22.56
CA GLU A 267 -3.40 -2.77 -23.87
C GLU A 267 -3.62 -1.25 -23.86
N LEU A 268 -4.25 -0.73 -22.79
CA LEU A 268 -4.44 0.70 -22.61
C LEU A 268 -3.07 1.42 -22.43
N SER A 269 -2.13 0.81 -21.71
CA SER A 269 -0.78 1.38 -21.58
C SER A 269 -0.05 1.43 -22.93
N CYS A 270 -0.22 0.41 -23.77
CA CYS A 270 0.31 0.39 -25.14
C CYS A 270 -0.30 1.50 -26.00
N GLU A 271 -1.62 1.66 -25.95
CA GLU A 271 -2.34 2.72 -26.67
C GLU A 271 -1.79 4.11 -26.28
N ILE A 272 -1.71 4.40 -24.99
CA ILE A 272 -1.19 5.68 -24.45
C ILE A 272 0.24 5.95 -24.92
N LEU A 273 1.06 4.92 -24.99
CA LEU A 273 2.47 5.05 -25.43
C LEU A 273 2.66 4.91 -26.94
N GLY A 274 1.59 4.68 -27.72
CA GLY A 274 1.67 4.48 -29.17
C GLY A 274 2.46 3.23 -29.57
N LEU A 275 2.22 2.11 -28.87
CA LEU A 275 2.85 0.80 -29.09
C LEU A 275 1.82 -0.24 -29.56
N ARG A 276 2.26 -1.28 -30.28
CA ARG A 276 1.41 -2.41 -30.69
C ARG A 276 1.54 -3.57 -29.71
N SER A 277 0.52 -3.87 -28.94
CA SER A 277 0.55 -4.87 -27.85
C SER A 277 0.90 -6.29 -28.32
N LYS A 278 0.48 -6.70 -29.52
CA LYS A 278 0.68 -8.06 -30.04
C LYS A 278 2.14 -8.44 -30.27
N GLU A 279 3.01 -7.46 -30.47
CA GLU A 279 4.41 -7.68 -30.86
C GLU A 279 5.38 -7.69 -29.66
N ILE A 280 4.91 -7.27 -28.48
CA ILE A 280 5.77 -6.95 -27.34
C ILE A 280 5.51 -7.77 -26.08
N PHE A 281 4.47 -8.61 -26.10
CA PHE A 281 4.11 -9.44 -24.95
C PHE A 281 4.62 -10.88 -25.11
N VAL A 282 5.27 -11.40 -24.06
CA VAL A 282 5.65 -12.82 -23.91
C VAL A 282 5.12 -13.33 -22.58
N GLN A 283 4.35 -14.43 -22.63
CA GLN A 283 3.91 -15.07 -21.40
C GLN A 283 5.06 -15.84 -20.75
N ASN A 284 5.24 -15.65 -19.43
CA ASN A 284 6.25 -16.37 -18.66
C ASN A 284 5.64 -16.98 -17.40
N LYS A 285 5.70 -18.33 -17.30
CA LYS A 285 5.16 -19.11 -16.17
C LYS A 285 5.78 -18.74 -14.82
N ARG A 286 6.99 -18.19 -14.79
CA ARG A 286 7.68 -17.73 -13.57
C ARG A 286 6.88 -16.67 -12.80
N PHE A 287 6.00 -15.92 -13.48
CA PHE A 287 5.16 -14.89 -12.89
C PHE A 287 3.77 -15.39 -12.51
N LEU A 288 3.50 -16.70 -12.58
CA LEU A 288 2.28 -17.31 -12.06
C LEU A 288 2.44 -17.57 -10.56
N ARG A 289 1.38 -17.32 -9.80
CA ARG A 289 1.35 -17.65 -8.37
C ARG A 289 0.94 -19.12 -8.17
N PRO A 290 1.37 -19.77 -7.08
CA PRO A 290 0.91 -21.15 -6.75
C PRO A 290 -0.61 -21.23 -6.62
N LEU A 291 -1.24 -20.21 -6.05
CA LEU A 291 -2.69 -20.03 -5.98
C LEU A 291 -3.04 -18.62 -6.49
N GLU A 292 -3.81 -18.57 -7.56
CA GLU A 292 -4.25 -17.31 -8.18
C GLU A 292 -5.60 -16.86 -7.64
N LEU A 293 -5.72 -15.56 -7.47
CA LEU A 293 -6.99 -14.88 -7.23
C LEU A 293 -7.62 -14.52 -8.57
N ASN A 294 -8.84 -14.99 -8.81
CA ASN A 294 -9.52 -14.78 -10.09
C ASN A 294 -10.07 -13.37 -10.24
N CYS A 295 -10.76 -12.89 -9.22
CA CYS A 295 -11.41 -11.58 -9.26
C CYS A 295 -11.54 -11.02 -7.84
N LEU A 296 -11.18 -9.75 -7.67
CA LEU A 296 -11.46 -8.96 -6.47
C LEU A 296 -12.05 -7.63 -6.90
N THR A 297 -13.28 -7.33 -6.46
CA THR A 297 -13.95 -6.03 -6.66
C THR A 297 -14.58 -5.62 -5.35
N GLY A 298 -14.30 -4.41 -4.87
CA GLY A 298 -14.77 -3.95 -3.57
C GLY A 298 -16.06 -3.12 -3.65
N ASP A 299 -16.85 -3.18 -2.57
CA ASP A 299 -17.94 -2.24 -2.30
C ASP A 299 -17.49 -1.26 -1.22
N ALA A 300 -17.19 -0.03 -1.61
CA ALA A 300 -16.82 1.06 -0.70
C ALA A 300 -18.02 1.91 -0.27
N SER A 301 -19.24 1.41 -0.34
CA SER A 301 -20.48 2.15 0.01
C SER A 301 -20.44 2.65 1.45
N LYS A 302 -19.91 1.88 2.39
CA LYS A 302 -19.73 2.30 3.78
C LYS A 302 -18.75 3.46 3.90
N ALA A 303 -17.60 3.38 3.25
CA ALA A 303 -16.63 4.48 3.23
C ALA A 303 -17.20 5.75 2.61
N LYS A 304 -17.96 5.62 1.51
CA LYS A 304 -18.66 6.74 0.89
C LYS A 304 -19.67 7.39 1.83
N LYS A 305 -20.49 6.61 2.54
CA LYS A 305 -21.54 7.10 3.43
C LYS A 305 -20.97 7.71 4.71
N THR A 306 -20.01 7.05 5.35
CA THR A 306 -19.51 7.41 6.68
C THR A 306 -18.34 8.38 6.63
N LEU A 307 -17.38 8.16 5.71
CA LEU A 307 -16.17 8.97 5.58
C LEU A 307 -16.33 10.10 4.55
N ASN A 308 -17.42 10.12 3.78
CA ASN A 308 -17.58 10.96 2.58
C ASN A 308 -16.42 10.78 1.59
N TRP A 309 -15.85 9.58 1.56
CA TRP A 309 -14.74 9.23 0.67
C TRP A 309 -15.25 8.56 -0.61
N LYS A 310 -14.69 8.95 -1.74
CA LYS A 310 -14.92 8.30 -3.04
C LYS A 310 -13.69 8.41 -3.92
N PRO A 311 -13.42 7.40 -4.78
CA PRO A 311 -12.36 7.49 -5.78
C PRO A 311 -12.72 8.54 -6.83
N ARG A 312 -11.76 9.38 -7.18
CA ARG A 312 -11.90 10.46 -8.19
C ARG A 312 -11.18 10.09 -9.47
N VAL A 313 -9.97 9.56 -9.35
CA VAL A 313 -9.13 9.13 -10.47
C VAL A 313 -9.70 7.84 -11.05
N LYS A 314 -10.04 7.87 -12.33
CA LYS A 314 -10.58 6.74 -13.07
C LYS A 314 -9.46 5.85 -13.64
N PHE A 315 -9.79 4.61 -13.97
CA PHE A 315 -8.83 3.61 -14.46
C PHE A 315 -7.94 4.13 -15.60
N LYS A 316 -8.53 4.75 -16.62
CA LYS A 316 -7.77 5.31 -17.75
C LYS A 316 -6.80 6.39 -17.30
N GLU A 317 -7.23 7.28 -16.44
CA GLU A 317 -6.39 8.37 -15.90
C GLU A 317 -5.24 7.81 -15.05
N LEU A 318 -5.51 6.78 -14.21
CA LEU A 318 -4.48 6.09 -13.45
C LEU A 318 -3.38 5.51 -14.36
N VAL A 319 -3.77 4.82 -15.42
CA VAL A 319 -2.84 4.24 -16.39
C VAL A 319 -2.01 5.35 -17.07
N GLU A 320 -2.65 6.47 -17.45
CA GLU A 320 -1.96 7.62 -18.05
C GLU A 320 -0.92 8.23 -17.09
N ILE A 321 -1.29 8.45 -15.82
CA ILE A 321 -0.40 8.98 -14.79
C ILE A 321 0.85 8.10 -14.66
N MET A 322 0.66 6.80 -14.60
CA MET A 322 1.76 5.85 -14.43
C MET A 322 2.65 5.76 -15.68
N CYS A 323 2.06 5.68 -16.87
CA CYS A 323 2.80 5.65 -18.14
C CYS A 323 3.64 6.90 -18.36
N LYS A 324 3.06 8.09 -18.15
CA LYS A 324 3.75 9.37 -18.29
C LYS A 324 4.93 9.48 -17.31
N ALA A 325 4.74 9.04 -16.08
CA ALA A 325 5.79 9.09 -15.06
C ALA A 325 6.99 8.18 -15.41
N ASP A 326 6.73 6.93 -15.84
CA ASP A 326 7.83 6.02 -16.17
C ASP A 326 8.51 6.40 -17.48
N LEU A 327 7.77 6.84 -18.49
CA LEU A 327 8.37 7.38 -19.72
C LEU A 327 9.30 8.58 -19.43
N GLY A 328 8.82 9.51 -18.62
CA GLY A 328 9.61 10.69 -18.21
C GLY A 328 10.88 10.33 -17.44
N ARG A 329 10.83 9.32 -16.55
CA ARG A 329 12.01 8.82 -15.83
C ARG A 329 13.06 8.26 -16.78
N TRP A 330 12.67 7.41 -17.73
CA TRP A 330 13.58 6.83 -18.71
C TRP A 330 14.14 7.88 -19.67
N GLN A 331 13.32 8.84 -20.11
CA GLN A 331 13.81 9.97 -20.91
C GLN A 331 14.84 10.83 -20.16
N ASN A 332 14.63 11.05 -18.86
CA ASN A 332 15.58 11.76 -18.01
C ASN A 332 16.88 10.97 -17.85
N HIS A 333 16.79 9.64 -17.67
CA HIS A 333 17.95 8.76 -17.59
C HIS A 333 18.81 8.82 -18.87
N LEU A 334 18.17 8.77 -20.03
CA LEU A 334 18.88 8.93 -21.31
C LEU A 334 19.56 10.30 -21.50
N LYS A 335 19.13 11.32 -20.72
CA LYS A 335 19.78 12.63 -20.66
C LYS A 335 20.83 12.73 -19.54
N GLY A 336 21.25 11.61 -18.97
CA GLY A 336 22.29 11.53 -17.94
C GLY A 336 21.80 11.82 -16.50
N LYS A 337 20.47 11.89 -16.25
CA LYS A 337 19.96 11.98 -14.88
C LYS A 337 19.91 10.60 -14.25
N ILE A 338 20.31 10.50 -12.98
CA ILE A 338 20.15 9.29 -12.18
C ILE A 338 18.68 9.00 -11.88
N PHE A 339 18.33 7.72 -11.70
CA PHE A 339 16.98 7.38 -11.24
C PHE A 339 16.77 7.78 -9.77
N PRO A 340 15.53 8.12 -9.39
CA PRO A 340 15.22 8.46 -8.00
C PRO A 340 15.55 7.35 -6.99
N TRP A 341 15.58 6.09 -7.43
CA TRP A 341 15.90 4.91 -6.59
C TRP A 341 17.36 4.50 -6.64
N ASP A 342 18.20 5.14 -7.42
CA ASP A 342 19.64 4.88 -7.40
C ASP A 342 20.22 5.27 -6.04
N ALA A 343 21.19 4.49 -5.57
CA ALA A 343 21.82 4.75 -4.28
C ALA A 343 22.47 6.14 -4.29
N ILE A 344 21.99 7.01 -3.42
CA ILE A 344 22.57 8.32 -3.20
C ILE A 344 23.72 8.11 -2.20
N ASN A 345 24.95 8.38 -2.64
CA ASN A 345 26.14 8.41 -1.77
C ASN A 345 26.14 9.70 -0.92
N ASP A 346 25.06 9.91 -0.18
CA ASP A 346 24.92 11.05 0.73
C ASP A 346 24.80 10.52 2.15
N PRO A 347 25.81 10.80 3.01
CA PRO A 347 25.78 10.39 4.43
C PRO A 347 24.57 10.95 5.19
N SER A 348 23.98 12.06 4.77
CA SER A 348 22.78 12.64 5.39
C SER A 348 21.49 11.86 5.08
N ALA A 349 21.52 10.93 4.13
CA ALA A 349 20.39 10.07 3.81
C ALA A 349 20.16 8.94 4.85
N TYR A 350 21.06 8.80 5.85
CA TYR A 350 20.96 7.82 6.94
C TYR A 350 20.33 8.40 8.20
#